data_13231ade93392d3f6fb0a578fb51388c
#
_entry.id   13231ade93392d3f6fb0a578fb51388c
#
_cell.length_a   1.000
_cell.length_b   1.000
_cell.length_c   1.000
_cell.angle_alpha   90.00
_cell.angle_beta   90.00
_cell.angle_gamma   90.00
#
_symmetry.space_group_name_H-M   'P 1'
#
loop_
_entity.id
_entity.type
_entity.pdbx_description
1 polymer ?
#
loop_
_entity_poly.entity_id
_entity_poly.type
_entity_poly.pdbx_seq_one_letter_code
_entity_poly.pdbx_strand_id
1 'polypeptide(L)'
;MHDDSLRALAREIRVAVLTGAKRANVGHIGSALSIADIIAALYGRVLRIERPDDPDRDRFILSKGHAALAVYAALRARGWIDEETLSGYCTDATFAGTHPDHHLPGIDFSTGSLGQGLSFGTGAALAARLQGSGRRVFVLVSDAECNEGSVWESVMFAAHHRLSNLVAIVDANGQQALDHTHRVLDLSPLEARWAAFGWRAHLVDGHDLPELCGALSGDDSSAAPRVVLAQTVFGRGVSFMERAIKWHYMPMNDDEYRQALDQVNH
;
A
#
# COMPACT_ATOMS: atom_id res chain seq x y z
N MET A 1 -11.20 3.22 -14.64
CA MET A 1 -11.28 4.70 -14.61
C MET A 1 -10.28 5.28 -15.61
N HIS A 2 -10.51 6.49 -16.16
CA HIS A 2 -9.52 7.22 -16.96
C HIS A 2 -8.44 7.82 -16.04
N ASP A 3 -7.28 8.19 -16.60
CA ASP A 3 -6.14 8.68 -15.80
C ASP A 3 -6.48 9.92 -14.96
N ASP A 4 -7.29 10.85 -15.48
CA ASP A 4 -7.73 12.02 -14.71
C ASP A 4 -8.58 11.64 -13.49
N SER A 5 -9.42 10.60 -13.63
CA SER A 5 -10.20 10.08 -12.50
C SER A 5 -9.32 9.39 -11.45
N LEU A 6 -8.22 8.75 -11.87
CA LEU A 6 -7.24 8.17 -10.93
C LEU A 6 -6.47 9.27 -10.20
N ARG A 7 -6.07 10.35 -10.91
CA ARG A 7 -5.44 11.53 -10.27
C ARG A 7 -6.37 12.18 -9.25
N ALA A 8 -7.65 12.32 -9.59
CA ALA A 8 -8.65 12.85 -8.67
C ALA A 8 -8.80 11.95 -7.41
N LEU A 9 -8.84 10.63 -7.59
CA LEU A 9 -8.90 9.68 -6.48
C LEU A 9 -7.63 9.75 -5.61
N ALA A 10 -6.45 9.83 -6.20
CA ALA A 10 -5.19 9.96 -5.46
C ALA A 10 -5.15 11.24 -4.63
N ARG A 11 -5.68 12.36 -5.18
CA ARG A 11 -5.84 13.61 -4.45
C ARG A 11 -6.84 13.49 -3.30
N GLU A 12 -8.01 12.87 -3.55
CA GLU A 12 -9.00 12.60 -2.51
C GLU A 12 -8.41 11.78 -1.36
N ILE A 13 -7.63 10.74 -1.67
CA ILE A 13 -6.91 9.94 -0.67
C ILE A 13 -5.96 10.80 0.15
N ARG A 14 -5.16 11.68 -0.48
CA ARG A 14 -4.24 12.59 0.24
C ARG A 14 -4.99 13.54 1.17
N VAL A 15 -6.10 14.13 0.72
CA VAL A 15 -6.93 15.00 1.55
C VAL A 15 -7.49 14.22 2.74
N ALA A 16 -7.99 13.02 2.54
CA ALA A 16 -8.51 12.17 3.61
C ALA A 16 -7.42 11.78 4.62
N VAL A 17 -6.20 11.46 4.14
CA VAL A 17 -5.03 11.18 4.99
C VAL A 17 -4.69 12.40 5.87
N LEU A 18 -4.58 13.57 5.29
CA LEU A 18 -4.26 14.80 6.05
C LEU A 18 -5.36 15.12 7.07
N THR A 19 -6.62 15.04 6.67
CA THR A 19 -7.76 15.36 7.53
C THR A 19 -7.92 14.36 8.66
N GLY A 20 -7.84 13.07 8.36
CA GLY A 20 -7.95 12.00 9.35
C GLY A 20 -6.80 12.01 10.36
N ALA A 21 -5.55 12.15 9.88
CA ALA A 21 -4.38 12.22 10.75
C ALA A 21 -4.40 13.46 11.65
N LYS A 22 -4.83 14.62 11.13
CA LYS A 22 -4.98 15.85 11.92
C LYS A 22 -6.02 15.68 13.02
N ARG A 23 -7.19 15.15 12.68
CA ARG A 23 -8.28 14.94 13.63
C ARG A 23 -7.90 13.96 14.73
N ALA A 24 -7.29 12.83 14.37
CA ALA A 24 -6.86 11.81 15.31
C ALA A 24 -5.58 12.21 16.09
N ASN A 25 -4.92 13.29 15.68
CA ASN A 25 -3.63 13.74 16.23
C ASN A 25 -2.56 12.62 16.23
N VAL A 26 -2.41 11.92 15.09
CA VAL A 26 -1.48 10.81 14.92
C VAL A 26 -0.45 11.08 13.83
N GLY A 27 0.66 10.34 13.87
CA GLY A 27 1.73 10.35 12.87
C GLY A 27 1.46 9.45 11.67
N HIS A 28 2.53 8.89 11.09
CA HIS A 28 2.56 8.03 9.90
C HIS A 28 2.03 8.68 8.60
N ILE A 29 1.92 10.01 8.60
CA ILE A 29 1.35 10.80 7.51
C ILE A 29 2.14 10.60 6.21
N GLY A 30 3.46 10.72 6.28
CA GLY A 30 4.33 10.61 5.11
C GLY A 30 4.28 9.24 4.44
N SER A 31 4.13 8.18 5.24
CA SER A 31 3.99 6.80 4.76
C SER A 31 2.65 6.54 4.06
N ALA A 32 1.58 7.20 4.49
CA ALA A 32 0.26 7.11 3.85
C ALA A 32 0.21 7.97 2.56
N LEU A 33 0.87 9.13 2.56
CA LEU A 33 0.94 10.01 1.38
C LEU A 33 1.78 9.38 0.25
N SER A 34 2.86 8.64 0.56
CA SER A 34 3.71 8.00 -0.46
C SER A 34 2.94 7.03 -1.33
N ILE A 35 1.96 6.32 -0.77
CA ILE A 35 1.21 5.26 -1.47
C ILE A 35 -0.11 5.71 -2.08
N ALA A 36 -0.48 6.98 -2.00
CA ALA A 36 -1.80 7.45 -2.47
C ALA A 36 -2.05 7.13 -3.96
N ASP A 37 -1.03 7.27 -4.82
CA ASP A 37 -1.14 6.94 -6.24
C ASP A 37 -1.23 5.41 -6.45
N ILE A 38 -0.48 4.62 -5.69
CA ILE A 38 -0.54 3.15 -5.73
C ILE A 38 -1.95 2.68 -5.34
N ILE A 39 -2.50 3.21 -4.26
CA ILE A 39 -3.85 2.87 -3.79
C ILE A 39 -4.91 3.31 -4.80
N ALA A 40 -4.76 4.50 -5.40
CA ALA A 40 -5.66 4.97 -6.45
C ALA A 40 -5.61 4.06 -7.70
N ALA A 41 -4.41 3.64 -8.13
CA ALA A 41 -4.25 2.69 -9.24
C ALA A 41 -4.92 1.34 -8.93
N LEU A 42 -4.68 0.78 -7.74
CA LEU A 42 -5.26 -0.49 -7.30
C LEU A 42 -6.79 -0.43 -7.27
N TYR A 43 -7.38 0.43 -6.46
CA TYR A 43 -8.83 0.49 -6.24
C TYR A 43 -9.61 1.15 -7.40
N GLY A 44 -8.96 1.99 -8.19
CA GLY A 44 -9.58 2.68 -9.32
C GLY A 44 -9.56 1.88 -10.63
N ARG A 45 -8.56 0.99 -10.85
CA ARG A 45 -8.39 0.34 -12.15
C ARG A 45 -7.94 -1.13 -12.10
N VAL A 46 -7.03 -1.50 -11.20
CA VAL A 46 -6.29 -2.76 -11.29
C VAL A 46 -7.03 -3.93 -10.66
N LEU A 47 -7.57 -3.72 -9.44
CA LEU A 47 -8.25 -4.78 -8.69
C LEU A 47 -9.58 -5.13 -9.32
N ARG A 48 -9.83 -6.43 -9.53
CA ARG A 48 -11.11 -6.98 -9.97
C ARG A 48 -11.99 -7.21 -8.76
N ILE A 49 -12.67 -6.16 -8.32
CA ILE A 49 -13.51 -6.16 -7.12
C ILE A 49 -14.73 -5.25 -7.32
N GLU A 50 -15.91 -5.83 -7.30
CA GLU A 50 -17.18 -5.10 -7.33
C GLU A 50 -17.73 -4.90 -5.92
N ARG A 51 -17.72 -5.95 -5.11
CA ARG A 51 -18.22 -5.96 -3.73
C ARG A 51 -17.17 -6.47 -2.76
N PRO A 52 -17.14 -5.97 -1.52
CA PRO A 52 -16.14 -6.37 -0.52
C PRO A 52 -16.31 -7.83 -0.05
N ASP A 53 -17.50 -8.40 -0.15
CA ASP A 53 -17.86 -9.74 0.29
C ASP A 53 -17.77 -10.82 -0.81
N ASP A 54 -17.44 -10.46 -2.06
CA ASP A 54 -17.28 -11.41 -3.15
C ASP A 54 -16.08 -12.36 -2.85
N PRO A 55 -16.32 -13.69 -2.76
CA PRO A 55 -15.26 -14.65 -2.47
C PRO A 55 -14.21 -14.75 -3.58
N ASP A 56 -14.56 -14.44 -4.83
CA ASP A 56 -13.68 -14.55 -5.98
C ASP A 56 -13.00 -13.23 -6.38
N ARG A 57 -13.25 -12.15 -5.63
CA ARG A 57 -12.54 -10.88 -5.85
C ARG A 57 -11.03 -11.01 -5.65
N ASP A 58 -10.27 -10.16 -6.31
CA ASP A 58 -8.85 -9.98 -5.97
C ASP A 58 -8.71 -9.59 -4.50
N ARG A 59 -7.58 -9.96 -3.87
CA ARG A 59 -7.24 -9.61 -2.49
C ARG A 59 -6.18 -8.53 -2.48
N PHE A 60 -6.34 -7.58 -1.58
CA PHE A 60 -5.30 -6.58 -1.31
C PHE A 60 -4.93 -6.59 0.17
N ILE A 61 -3.64 -6.65 0.46
CA ILE A 61 -3.08 -6.65 1.82
C ILE A 61 -2.09 -5.50 1.93
N LEU A 62 -2.38 -4.57 2.84
CA LEU A 62 -1.44 -3.53 3.21
C LEU A 62 -0.52 -4.07 4.31
N SER A 63 0.68 -4.55 3.96
CA SER A 63 1.64 -5.12 4.92
C SER A 63 2.24 -4.04 5.82
N LYS A 64 2.62 -2.88 5.27
CA LYS A 64 2.99 -1.67 6.03
C LYS A 64 1.75 -1.02 6.67
N GLY A 65 1.16 -1.72 7.65
CA GLY A 65 -0.17 -1.42 8.19
C GLY A 65 -0.36 0.00 8.72
N HIS A 66 0.71 0.65 9.16
CA HIS A 66 0.68 2.04 9.65
C HIS A 66 0.25 3.08 8.59
N ALA A 67 0.17 2.71 7.31
CA ALA A 67 -0.39 3.56 6.24
C ALA A 67 -1.89 3.30 5.96
N ALA A 68 -2.61 2.65 6.89
CA ALA A 68 -3.99 2.20 6.73
C ALA A 68 -4.97 3.30 6.29
N LEU A 69 -4.74 4.54 6.74
CA LEU A 69 -5.64 5.65 6.43
C LEU A 69 -5.77 5.90 4.91
N ALA A 70 -4.72 5.65 4.11
CA ALA A 70 -4.82 5.72 2.65
C ALA A 70 -5.76 4.65 2.08
N VAL A 71 -5.77 3.45 2.67
CA VAL A 71 -6.69 2.36 2.27
C VAL A 71 -8.11 2.69 2.70
N TYR A 72 -8.33 3.17 3.92
CA TYR A 72 -9.68 3.55 4.38
C TYR A 72 -10.29 4.65 3.50
N ALA A 73 -9.49 5.62 3.07
CA ALA A 73 -9.94 6.63 2.11
C ALA A 73 -10.43 6.01 0.79
N ALA A 74 -9.72 5.00 0.27
CA ALA A 74 -10.13 4.29 -0.94
C ALA A 74 -11.39 3.42 -0.70
N LEU A 75 -11.52 2.76 0.46
CA LEU A 75 -12.72 2.00 0.81
C LEU A 75 -13.94 2.92 0.91
N ARG A 76 -13.77 4.11 1.47
CA ARG A 76 -14.82 5.14 1.52
C ARG A 76 -15.20 5.62 0.12
N ALA A 77 -14.23 5.90 -0.75
CA ALA A 77 -14.47 6.29 -2.13
C ALA A 77 -15.20 5.20 -2.94
N ARG A 78 -15.02 3.93 -2.58
CA ARG A 78 -15.75 2.77 -3.11
C ARG A 78 -17.15 2.57 -2.49
N GLY A 79 -17.50 3.33 -1.44
CA GLY A 79 -18.74 3.17 -0.70
C GLY A 79 -18.80 1.89 0.17
N TRP A 80 -17.64 1.31 0.51
CA TRP A 80 -17.57 0.10 1.35
C TRP A 80 -17.53 0.42 2.83
N ILE A 81 -17.06 1.59 3.20
CA ILE A 81 -17.23 2.20 4.51
C ILE A 81 -17.88 3.58 4.34
N ASP A 82 -18.57 4.04 5.35
CA ASP A 82 -19.21 5.35 5.35
C ASP A 82 -18.28 6.45 5.90
N GLU A 83 -18.75 7.68 5.83
CA GLU A 83 -18.01 8.84 6.35
C GLU A 83 -17.86 8.79 7.87
N GLU A 84 -18.81 8.21 8.59
CA GLU A 84 -18.77 8.05 10.04
C GLU A 84 -17.61 7.14 10.44
N THR A 85 -17.46 5.99 9.78
CA THR A 85 -16.35 5.06 9.98
C THR A 85 -15.00 5.73 9.71
N LEU A 86 -14.85 6.43 8.56
CA LEU A 86 -13.61 7.15 8.24
C LEU A 86 -13.33 8.28 9.24
N SER A 87 -14.38 9.00 9.65
CA SER A 87 -14.22 10.07 10.64
C SER A 87 -13.97 9.56 12.05
N GLY A 88 -14.32 8.34 12.35
CA GLY A 88 -13.98 7.65 13.59
C GLY A 88 -12.55 7.08 13.64
N TYR A 89 -11.70 7.36 12.64
CA TYR A 89 -10.32 6.86 12.61
C TYR A 89 -9.57 7.10 13.93
N CYS A 90 -8.99 6.03 14.49
CA CYS A 90 -8.31 6.00 15.80
C CYS A 90 -9.19 6.39 16.99
N THR A 91 -10.50 6.15 16.94
CA THR A 91 -11.40 6.23 18.08
C THR A 91 -11.92 4.84 18.46
N ASP A 92 -12.47 4.70 19.67
CA ASP A 92 -13.08 3.44 20.13
C ASP A 92 -14.42 3.14 19.45
N ALA A 93 -14.93 4.04 18.61
CA ALA A 93 -16.22 3.89 17.95
C ALA A 93 -16.17 3.03 16.68
N THR A 94 -14.99 2.79 16.11
CA THR A 94 -14.83 2.08 14.84
C THR A 94 -13.64 1.13 14.85
N PHE A 95 -13.61 0.18 13.88
CA PHE A 95 -12.43 -0.64 13.60
C PHE A 95 -11.40 0.06 12.71
N ALA A 96 -11.61 1.33 12.34
CA ALA A 96 -10.65 2.12 11.57
C ALA A 96 -9.51 2.62 12.48
N GLY A 97 -8.65 1.72 12.93
CA GLY A 97 -7.48 2.00 13.75
C GLY A 97 -6.26 2.44 12.94
N THR A 98 -5.12 2.67 13.62
CA THR A 98 -3.84 3.00 12.97
C THR A 98 -3.39 1.92 11.98
N HIS A 99 -3.80 0.68 12.19
CA HIS A 99 -3.52 -0.49 11.34
C HIS A 99 -4.81 -1.07 10.79
N PRO A 100 -4.79 -1.73 9.61
CA PRO A 100 -5.96 -2.37 9.04
C PRO A 100 -6.53 -3.44 9.96
N ASP A 101 -7.86 -3.45 10.09
CA ASP A 101 -8.58 -4.46 10.85
C ASP A 101 -9.56 -5.22 9.94
N HIS A 102 -9.56 -6.56 10.02
CA HIS A 102 -10.36 -7.44 9.17
C HIS A 102 -11.88 -7.35 9.42
N HIS A 103 -12.32 -6.66 10.45
CA HIS A 103 -13.75 -6.37 10.66
C HIS A 103 -14.28 -5.28 9.71
N LEU A 104 -13.38 -4.52 9.07
CA LEU A 104 -13.79 -3.55 8.05
C LEU A 104 -14.02 -4.24 6.69
N PRO A 105 -15.12 -3.90 5.99
CA PRO A 105 -15.38 -4.43 4.66
C PRO A 105 -14.23 -4.18 3.70
N GLY A 106 -13.77 -5.24 3.03
CA GLY A 106 -12.67 -5.15 2.07
C GLY A 106 -11.26 -5.29 2.65
N ILE A 107 -11.12 -5.42 3.96
CA ILE A 107 -9.87 -5.78 4.63
C ILE A 107 -9.87 -7.29 4.91
N ASP A 108 -8.99 -8.04 4.24
CA ASP A 108 -8.93 -9.49 4.39
C ASP A 108 -8.12 -9.94 5.61
N PHE A 109 -7.09 -9.19 5.98
CA PHE A 109 -6.18 -9.51 7.08
C PHE A 109 -5.85 -8.26 7.89
N SER A 110 -5.93 -8.36 9.20
CA SER A 110 -5.36 -7.36 10.10
C SER A 110 -3.84 -7.42 10.01
N THR A 111 -3.19 -6.27 9.84
CA THR A 111 -1.74 -6.15 9.71
C THR A 111 -1.19 -5.11 10.68
N GLY A 112 0.14 -4.98 10.77
CA GLY A 112 0.81 -4.03 11.66
C GLY A 112 2.18 -4.54 12.09
N SER A 113 2.33 -5.85 12.30
CA SER A 113 3.63 -6.49 12.46
C SER A 113 4.31 -6.57 11.11
N LEU A 114 5.38 -5.78 10.92
CA LEU A 114 6.09 -5.69 9.65
C LEU A 114 6.62 -7.06 9.20
N GLY A 115 6.62 -7.29 7.88
CA GLY A 115 7.04 -8.54 7.25
C GLY A 115 5.97 -9.64 7.20
N GLN A 116 4.89 -9.54 7.97
CA GLN A 116 3.88 -10.62 8.04
C GLN A 116 2.88 -10.58 6.88
N GLY A 117 2.57 -9.41 6.33
CA GLY A 117 1.55 -9.28 5.29
C GLY A 117 1.88 -10.05 4.01
N LEU A 118 3.17 -10.15 3.64
CA LEU A 118 3.58 -10.93 2.48
C LEU A 118 3.37 -12.45 2.72
N SER A 119 3.58 -12.92 3.94
CA SER A 119 3.31 -14.30 4.33
C SER A 119 1.82 -14.63 4.22
N PHE A 120 0.95 -13.73 4.69
CA PHE A 120 -0.51 -13.88 4.52
C PHE A 120 -0.91 -13.91 3.05
N GLY A 121 -0.35 -12.99 2.25
CA GLY A 121 -0.58 -12.93 0.80
C GLY A 121 -0.13 -14.19 0.07
N THR A 122 1.01 -14.73 0.45
CA THR A 122 1.54 -15.99 -0.10
C THR A 122 0.61 -17.16 0.21
N GLY A 123 0.13 -17.27 1.44
CA GLY A 123 -0.87 -18.26 1.85
C GLY A 123 -2.20 -18.11 1.09
N ALA A 124 -2.70 -16.87 0.94
CA ALA A 124 -3.92 -16.56 0.21
C ALA A 124 -3.80 -16.89 -1.30
N ALA A 125 -2.64 -16.60 -1.91
CA ALA A 125 -2.38 -16.93 -3.32
C ALA A 125 -2.31 -18.44 -3.55
N LEU A 126 -1.66 -19.19 -2.65
CA LEU A 126 -1.65 -20.65 -2.70
C LEU A 126 -3.06 -21.22 -2.53
N ALA A 127 -3.84 -20.73 -1.57
CA ALA A 127 -5.22 -21.16 -1.35
C ALA A 127 -6.09 -20.92 -2.58
N ALA A 128 -5.98 -19.74 -3.23
CA ALA A 128 -6.69 -19.44 -4.47
C ALA A 128 -6.39 -20.49 -5.57
N ARG A 129 -5.11 -20.81 -5.75
CA ARG A 129 -4.69 -21.81 -6.72
C ARG A 129 -5.21 -23.22 -6.40
N LEU A 130 -5.16 -23.65 -5.14
CA LEU A 130 -5.68 -24.95 -4.71
C LEU A 130 -7.21 -25.04 -4.89
N GLN A 131 -7.92 -23.93 -4.80
CA GLN A 131 -9.36 -23.81 -5.05
C GLN A 131 -9.72 -23.68 -6.53
N GLY A 132 -8.73 -23.59 -7.44
CA GLY A 132 -8.98 -23.34 -8.86
C GLY A 132 -9.56 -21.95 -9.15
N SER A 133 -9.45 -21.00 -8.21
CA SER A 133 -9.92 -19.63 -8.38
C SER A 133 -8.90 -18.79 -9.16
N GLY A 134 -9.40 -17.95 -10.07
CA GLY A 134 -8.58 -16.98 -10.83
C GLY A 134 -8.27 -15.67 -10.09
N ARG A 135 -8.55 -15.58 -8.79
CA ARG A 135 -8.28 -14.36 -8.00
C ARG A 135 -6.78 -14.13 -7.84
N ARG A 136 -6.40 -12.87 -7.96
CA ARG A 136 -5.03 -12.40 -7.71
C ARG A 136 -4.92 -11.88 -6.27
N VAL A 137 -3.71 -11.90 -5.75
CA VAL A 137 -3.39 -11.35 -4.43
C VAL A 137 -2.31 -10.29 -4.60
N PHE A 138 -2.60 -9.09 -4.11
CA PHE A 138 -1.69 -7.94 -4.11
C PHE A 138 -1.27 -7.65 -2.69
N VAL A 139 0.02 -7.48 -2.45
CA VAL A 139 0.57 -7.18 -1.13
C VAL A 139 1.48 -5.97 -1.23
N LEU A 140 1.14 -4.89 -0.51
CA LEU A 140 1.96 -3.68 -0.46
C LEU A 140 2.83 -3.71 0.80
N VAL A 141 4.13 -3.86 0.58
CA VAL A 141 5.19 -3.78 1.59
C VAL A 141 5.95 -2.46 1.45
N SER A 142 6.78 -2.09 2.44
CA SER A 142 7.77 -1.02 2.28
C SER A 142 9.16 -1.58 1.96
N ASP A 143 10.05 -0.74 1.43
CA ASP A 143 11.47 -1.07 1.28
C ASP A 143 12.12 -1.36 2.64
N ALA A 144 11.82 -0.59 3.67
CA ALA A 144 12.25 -0.82 5.04
C ALA A 144 11.74 -2.17 5.62
N GLU A 145 10.51 -2.56 5.28
CA GLU A 145 9.93 -3.84 5.68
C GLU A 145 10.68 -5.03 5.07
N CYS A 146 11.38 -4.84 3.96
CA CYS A 146 12.27 -5.84 3.38
C CYS A 146 13.50 -6.16 4.26
N ASN A 147 13.72 -5.46 5.37
CA ASN A 147 14.70 -5.86 6.38
C ASN A 147 14.22 -7.04 7.25
N GLU A 148 12.92 -7.36 7.23
CA GLU A 148 12.36 -8.47 7.97
C GLU A 148 12.64 -9.82 7.27
N GLY A 149 13.12 -10.82 8.01
CA GLY A 149 13.43 -12.15 7.47
C GLY A 149 12.22 -12.85 6.85
N SER A 150 11.03 -12.67 7.44
CA SER A 150 9.76 -13.26 6.97
C SER A 150 9.37 -12.81 5.56
N VAL A 151 9.80 -11.61 5.12
CA VAL A 151 9.63 -11.17 3.73
C VAL A 151 10.37 -12.13 2.79
N TRP A 152 11.65 -12.42 3.08
CA TRP A 152 12.49 -13.27 2.22
C TRP A 152 12.07 -14.74 2.27
N GLU A 153 11.60 -15.23 3.42
CA GLU A 153 10.99 -16.56 3.52
C GLU A 153 9.77 -16.68 2.62
N SER A 154 8.90 -15.67 2.61
CA SER A 154 7.74 -15.60 1.72
C SER A 154 8.14 -15.51 0.24
N VAL A 155 9.18 -14.74 -0.06
CA VAL A 155 9.74 -14.59 -1.41
C VAL A 155 10.23 -15.94 -1.94
N MET A 156 11.01 -16.69 -1.15
CA MET A 156 11.49 -18.03 -1.51
C MET A 156 10.33 -19.00 -1.74
N PHE A 157 9.38 -19.02 -0.82
CA PHE A 157 8.22 -19.92 -0.88
C PHE A 157 7.36 -19.65 -2.12
N ALA A 158 7.03 -18.39 -2.37
CA ALA A 158 6.20 -17.99 -3.51
C ALA A 158 6.85 -18.33 -4.85
N ALA A 159 8.16 -18.13 -4.98
CA ALA A 159 8.93 -18.50 -6.17
C ALA A 159 8.95 -20.01 -6.37
N HIS A 160 9.26 -20.79 -5.31
CA HIS A 160 9.28 -22.25 -5.35
C HIS A 160 7.93 -22.82 -5.82
N HIS A 161 6.85 -22.29 -5.26
CA HIS A 161 5.49 -22.72 -5.61
C HIS A 161 4.95 -22.06 -6.89
N ARG A 162 5.73 -21.20 -7.56
CA ARG A 162 5.32 -20.51 -8.80
C ARG A 162 3.96 -19.82 -8.67
N LEU A 163 3.79 -19.02 -7.63
CA LEU A 163 2.54 -18.31 -7.36
C LEU A 163 2.38 -17.09 -8.29
N SER A 164 2.10 -17.35 -9.57
CA SER A 164 1.95 -16.29 -10.59
C SER A 164 0.79 -15.32 -10.31
N ASN A 165 -0.17 -15.74 -9.48
CA ASN A 165 -1.28 -14.93 -9.02
C ASN A 165 -0.94 -14.03 -7.81
N LEU A 166 0.33 -14.02 -7.35
CA LEU A 166 0.83 -13.12 -6.29
C LEU A 166 1.60 -11.96 -6.91
N VAL A 167 1.22 -10.74 -6.54
CA VAL A 167 1.88 -9.49 -6.90
C VAL A 167 2.32 -8.78 -5.63
N ALA A 168 3.61 -8.71 -5.37
CA ALA A 168 4.16 -7.84 -4.34
C ALA A 168 4.37 -6.44 -4.91
N ILE A 169 4.10 -5.43 -4.10
CA ILE A 169 4.35 -4.02 -4.41
C ILE A 169 5.26 -3.50 -3.32
N VAL A 170 6.40 -2.94 -3.69
CA VAL A 170 7.31 -2.31 -2.73
C VAL A 170 7.17 -0.81 -2.84
N ASP A 171 6.69 -0.15 -1.79
CA ASP A 171 6.78 1.29 -1.63
C ASP A 171 8.25 1.67 -1.36
N ALA A 172 8.99 1.93 -2.45
CA ALA A 172 10.41 2.24 -2.41
C ALA A 172 10.62 3.74 -2.18
N ASN A 173 10.23 4.23 -1.01
CA ASN A 173 10.30 5.64 -0.64
C ASN A 173 11.65 6.07 -0.03
N GLY A 174 12.55 5.13 0.23
CA GLY A 174 13.90 5.37 0.75
C GLY A 174 13.96 5.75 2.23
N GLN A 175 12.85 5.62 2.97
CA GLN A 175 12.80 6.01 4.38
C GLN A 175 12.23 4.92 5.27
N GLN A 176 12.73 4.86 6.49
CA GLN A 176 12.20 4.07 7.58
C GLN A 176 12.14 4.88 8.86
N ALA A 177 11.66 4.24 9.94
CA ALA A 177 11.45 4.90 11.22
C ALA A 177 12.70 5.57 11.82
N LEU A 178 13.88 5.03 11.59
CA LEU A 178 15.13 5.51 12.22
C LEU A 178 15.87 6.54 11.36
N ASP A 179 15.92 6.33 10.04
CA ASP A 179 16.62 7.20 9.08
C ASP A 179 16.28 6.74 7.64
N HIS A 180 17.02 7.21 6.64
CA HIS A 180 16.99 6.68 5.29
C HIS A 180 17.40 5.21 5.26
N THR A 181 16.74 4.41 4.42
CA THR A 181 16.96 2.95 4.34
C THR A 181 18.42 2.59 4.11
N HIS A 182 19.13 3.30 3.21
CA HIS A 182 20.54 3.06 2.91
C HIS A 182 21.49 3.32 4.08
N ARG A 183 21.06 4.09 5.11
CA ARG A 183 21.87 4.35 6.30
C ARG A 183 21.59 3.37 7.43
N VAL A 184 20.37 2.84 7.50
CA VAL A 184 19.99 1.92 8.57
C VAL A 184 20.42 0.50 8.22
N LEU A 185 19.93 -0.02 7.09
CA LEU A 185 20.33 -1.33 6.54
C LEU A 185 20.07 -1.33 5.03
N ASP A 186 21.13 -1.18 4.24
CA ASP A 186 21.06 -1.07 2.78
C ASP A 186 20.81 -2.42 2.12
N LEU A 187 19.70 -2.51 1.41
CA LEU A 187 19.34 -3.66 0.57
C LEU A 187 19.50 -3.38 -0.93
N SER A 188 20.18 -2.28 -1.30
CA SER A 188 20.41 -1.96 -2.72
C SER A 188 21.35 -2.98 -3.40
N PRO A 189 21.12 -3.33 -4.67
CA PRO A 189 19.94 -3.06 -5.45
C PRO A 189 18.80 -4.05 -5.11
N LEU A 190 17.69 -3.54 -4.59
CA LEU A 190 16.58 -4.37 -4.10
C LEU A 190 15.95 -5.19 -5.24
N GLU A 191 15.80 -4.62 -6.43
CA GLU A 191 15.29 -5.30 -7.62
C GLU A 191 16.07 -6.59 -7.92
N ALA A 192 17.41 -6.53 -7.92
CA ALA A 192 18.25 -7.68 -8.19
C ALA A 192 18.08 -8.80 -7.13
N ARG A 193 17.82 -8.43 -5.87
CA ARG A 193 17.57 -9.42 -4.82
C ARG A 193 16.28 -10.19 -5.05
N TRP A 194 15.19 -9.51 -5.38
CA TRP A 194 13.92 -10.16 -5.73
C TRP A 194 14.07 -11.04 -6.97
N ALA A 195 14.75 -10.53 -8.01
CA ALA A 195 15.01 -11.28 -9.24
C ALA A 195 15.84 -12.55 -8.99
N ALA A 196 16.85 -12.48 -8.10
CA ALA A 196 17.67 -13.64 -7.73
C ALA A 196 16.87 -14.80 -7.10
N PHE A 197 15.75 -14.52 -6.45
CA PHE A 197 14.81 -15.53 -5.98
C PHE A 197 13.83 -16.04 -7.05
N GLY A 198 13.91 -15.53 -8.29
CA GLY A 198 13.06 -15.98 -9.40
C GLY A 198 11.76 -15.20 -9.56
N TRP A 199 11.63 -14.03 -8.95
CA TRP A 199 10.52 -13.12 -9.18
C TRP A 199 10.73 -12.28 -10.43
N ARG A 200 9.64 -11.93 -11.10
CA ARG A 200 9.66 -10.91 -12.16
C ARG A 200 9.63 -9.53 -11.50
N ALA A 201 10.75 -8.84 -11.51
CA ALA A 201 10.92 -7.54 -10.89
C ALA A 201 10.72 -6.41 -11.92
N HIS A 202 9.88 -5.44 -11.58
CA HIS A 202 9.59 -4.26 -12.38
C HIS A 202 9.84 -3.02 -11.54
N LEU A 203 10.78 -2.18 -11.97
CA LEU A 203 11.04 -0.88 -11.36
C LEU A 203 10.23 0.17 -12.11
N VAL A 204 9.44 0.97 -11.39
CA VAL A 204 8.53 1.96 -11.97
C VAL A 204 8.54 3.26 -11.18
N ASP A 205 8.17 4.38 -11.81
CA ASP A 205 7.80 5.59 -11.08
C ASP A 205 6.48 5.36 -10.34
N GLY A 206 6.54 5.35 -9.00
CA GLY A 206 5.38 5.12 -8.14
C GLY A 206 4.33 6.24 -8.15
N HIS A 207 4.58 7.32 -8.90
CA HIS A 207 3.67 8.45 -9.10
C HIS A 207 3.19 8.59 -10.55
N ASP A 208 3.69 7.76 -11.47
CA ASP A 208 3.16 7.65 -12.83
C ASP A 208 2.03 6.61 -12.88
N LEU A 209 0.78 7.08 -12.87
CA LEU A 209 -0.40 6.21 -12.84
C LEU A 209 -0.52 5.28 -14.06
N PRO A 210 -0.25 5.69 -15.30
CA PRO A 210 -0.15 4.79 -16.45
C PRO A 210 0.87 3.68 -16.27
N GLU A 211 2.09 4.02 -15.84
CA GLU A 211 3.17 3.06 -15.62
C GLU A 211 2.83 2.08 -14.50
N LEU A 212 2.34 2.57 -13.36
CA LEU A 212 1.84 1.75 -12.25
C LEU A 212 0.76 0.77 -12.69
N CYS A 213 -0.28 1.26 -13.38
CA CYS A 213 -1.37 0.42 -13.85
C CYS A 213 -0.88 -0.66 -14.82
N GLY A 214 0.04 -0.31 -15.72
CA GLY A 214 0.67 -1.25 -16.66
C GLY A 214 1.43 -2.36 -15.94
N ALA A 215 2.30 -2.00 -14.99
CA ALA A 215 3.09 -2.94 -14.22
C ALA A 215 2.23 -3.84 -13.31
N LEU A 216 1.20 -3.28 -12.67
CA LEU A 216 0.30 -4.01 -11.76
C LEU A 216 -0.67 -4.93 -12.50
N SER A 217 -1.13 -4.54 -13.72
CA SER A 217 -2.06 -5.33 -14.52
C SER A 217 -1.40 -6.33 -15.45
N GLY A 218 -0.08 -6.30 -15.60
CA GLY A 218 0.70 -6.99 -16.62
C GLY A 218 0.39 -8.48 -16.82
N ASP A 219 0.89 -9.02 -17.91
CA ASP A 219 0.61 -10.36 -18.40
C ASP A 219 0.98 -11.47 -17.38
N ASP A 220 0.01 -12.34 -17.10
CA ASP A 220 0.15 -13.51 -16.21
C ASP A 220 0.64 -14.77 -16.97
N SER A 221 1.17 -14.63 -18.19
CA SER A 221 1.69 -15.75 -18.99
C SER A 221 2.89 -16.47 -18.36
N SER A 222 3.62 -15.79 -17.49
CA SER A 222 4.74 -16.35 -16.73
C SER A 222 4.25 -17.08 -15.47
N ALA A 223 4.82 -18.24 -15.19
CA ALA A 223 4.56 -18.97 -13.95
C ALA A 223 5.20 -18.34 -12.69
N ALA A 224 6.04 -17.32 -12.83
CA ALA A 224 6.73 -16.68 -11.71
C ALA A 224 5.86 -15.61 -11.02
N PRO A 225 5.96 -15.44 -9.70
CA PRO A 225 5.35 -14.30 -9.01
C PRO A 225 5.98 -12.98 -9.49
N ARG A 226 5.26 -11.86 -9.27
CA ARG A 226 5.68 -10.52 -9.71
C ARG A 226 5.92 -9.61 -8.52
N VAL A 227 6.96 -8.76 -8.64
CA VAL A 227 7.16 -7.63 -7.75
C VAL A 227 7.25 -6.33 -8.54
N VAL A 228 6.51 -5.32 -8.11
CA VAL A 228 6.56 -3.96 -8.63
C VAL A 228 7.24 -3.09 -7.57
N LEU A 229 8.47 -2.66 -7.86
CA LEU A 229 9.21 -1.71 -7.01
C LEU A 229 8.82 -0.30 -7.44
N ALA A 230 7.87 0.28 -6.76
CA ALA A 230 7.36 1.61 -7.02
C ALA A 230 8.26 2.65 -6.34
N GLN A 231 9.06 3.36 -7.11
CA GLN A 231 9.86 4.48 -6.61
C GLN A 231 8.93 5.63 -6.25
N THR A 232 8.80 5.90 -4.97
CA THR A 232 7.89 6.91 -4.43
C THR A 232 8.63 7.98 -3.64
N VAL A 233 7.89 9.00 -3.25
CA VAL A 233 8.38 10.05 -2.36
C VAL A 233 7.60 9.99 -1.06
N PHE A 234 8.28 9.73 0.05
CA PHE A 234 7.70 9.84 1.38
C PHE A 234 7.13 11.25 1.60
N GLY A 235 5.86 11.36 1.99
CA GLY A 235 5.20 12.67 2.17
C GLY A 235 4.74 13.35 0.87
N ARG A 236 4.61 12.60 -0.22
CA ARG A 236 4.28 13.08 -1.57
C ARG A 236 3.08 14.02 -1.61
N GLY A 237 3.28 15.19 -2.26
CA GLY A 237 2.25 16.21 -2.48
C GLY A 237 2.25 17.32 -1.43
N VAL A 238 3.11 17.22 -0.40
CA VAL A 238 3.28 18.27 0.61
C VAL A 238 4.77 18.57 0.75
N SER A 239 5.22 19.69 0.18
CA SER A 239 6.64 20.02 -0.01
C SER A 239 7.49 19.94 1.26
N PHE A 240 6.95 20.38 2.40
CA PHE A 240 7.67 20.35 3.68
C PHE A 240 7.60 18.95 4.36
N MET A 241 6.81 18.03 3.84
CA MET A 241 6.74 16.64 4.30
C MET A 241 7.60 15.71 3.45
N GLU A 242 7.87 16.09 2.20
CA GLU A 242 8.62 15.24 1.29
C GLU A 242 10.00 14.92 1.84
N ARG A 243 10.31 13.62 1.96
CA ARG A 243 11.58 13.08 2.46
C ARG A 243 11.96 13.50 3.88
N ALA A 244 10.99 13.92 4.70
CA ALA A 244 11.23 14.38 6.06
C ALA A 244 10.76 13.35 7.09
N ILE A 245 11.70 12.73 7.80
CA ILE A 245 11.47 11.68 8.82
C ILE A 245 10.49 12.13 9.92
N LYS A 246 10.45 13.42 10.26
CA LYS A 246 9.50 13.97 11.22
C LYS A 246 8.09 13.41 11.03
N TRP A 247 7.63 13.27 9.79
CA TRP A 247 6.27 12.86 9.42
C TRP A 247 6.03 11.34 9.48
N HIS A 248 7.02 10.61 9.97
CA HIS A 248 6.83 9.23 10.39
C HIS A 248 6.18 9.15 11.78
N TYR A 249 6.50 10.10 12.66
CA TYR A 249 6.08 10.05 14.08
C TYR A 249 5.15 11.18 14.49
N MET A 250 5.36 12.39 13.97
CA MET A 250 4.74 13.57 14.50
C MET A 250 3.41 13.89 13.84
N PRO A 251 2.38 14.27 14.63
CA PRO A 251 1.16 14.86 14.10
C PRO A 251 1.41 16.29 13.60
N MET A 252 0.48 16.80 12.78
CA MET A 252 0.49 18.18 12.29
C MET A 252 -0.09 19.15 13.33
N ASN A 253 0.50 20.33 13.46
CA ASN A 253 -0.18 21.47 14.06
C ASN A 253 -1.21 22.08 13.07
N ASP A 254 -1.94 23.13 13.48
CA ASP A 254 -3.00 23.74 12.67
C ASP A 254 -2.46 24.47 11.43
N ASP A 255 -1.30 25.08 11.52
CA ASP A 255 -0.67 25.80 10.41
C ASP A 255 -0.11 24.81 9.37
N GLU A 256 0.57 23.77 9.81
CA GLU A 256 1.06 22.66 8.97
C GLU A 256 -0.10 21.98 8.25
N TYR A 257 -1.22 21.73 8.91
CA TYR A 257 -2.41 21.12 8.29
C TYR A 257 -3.01 22.03 7.21
N ARG A 258 -3.19 23.33 7.49
CA ARG A 258 -3.73 24.28 6.50
C ARG A 258 -2.83 24.37 5.27
N GLN A 259 -1.51 24.48 5.46
CA GLN A 259 -0.55 24.52 4.38
C GLN A 259 -0.53 23.21 3.55
N ALA A 260 -0.62 22.05 4.22
CA ALA A 260 -0.64 20.75 3.54
C ALA A 260 -1.90 20.60 2.67
N LEU A 261 -3.07 20.98 3.19
CA LEU A 261 -4.32 20.93 2.42
C LEU A 261 -4.29 21.87 1.21
N ASP A 262 -3.73 23.06 1.35
CA ASP A 262 -3.59 24.02 0.26
C ASP A 262 -2.75 23.43 -0.87
N GLN A 263 -1.60 22.84 -0.54
CA GLN A 263 -0.70 22.23 -1.53
C GLN A 263 -1.30 21.03 -2.26
N VAL A 264 -2.11 20.21 -1.59
CA VAL A 264 -2.75 19.03 -2.20
C VAL A 264 -3.93 19.41 -3.10
N ASN A 265 -4.58 20.56 -2.84
CA ASN A 265 -5.75 21.02 -3.60
C ASN A 265 -5.37 21.82 -4.85
N HIS A 266 -4.14 22.35 -4.93
CA HIS A 266 -3.60 23.12 -6.05
C HIS A 266 -2.54 22.35 -6.83
#